data_d8284626f0be01e095a7cecd90a40093
#
_entry.id   d8284626f0be01e095a7cecd90a40093
#
_cell.length_a   1.000
_cell.length_b   1.000
_cell.length_c   1.000
_cell.angle_alpha   90.00
_cell.angle_beta   90.00
_cell.angle_gamma   90.00
#
_symmetry.space_group_name_H-M   'P 1'
#
loop_
_entity.id
_entity.type
_entity.pdbx_description
1 polymer ?
#
loop_
_entity_poly.entity_id
_entity_poly.type
_entity_poly.pdbx_seq_one_letter_code
_entity_poly.pdbx_strand_id
1 'polypeptide(L)'
;MYLSHLTMKNFRNYADVELDLSPGLTIFRGANAQGKSNLLEAIYLLALTKSARAHNERDVIRFEAAKQTPYTRIIGTALQKNNQQVEVRIDMAIAPRQDASTSGIYQKRIRVNGLPKPASQAVGAIAAVLFSADDLSLITGPPSYRRRYMDVLLSQVDKDYIKTLQRYLQVMAQRNQLLKRIREGKAGQD
;
A
#
# COMPACT_ATOMS: atom_id res chain seq x y z
N MET A 1 -3.53 -19.90 0.11
CA MET A 1 -3.25 -18.82 -0.88
C MET A 1 -1.74 -18.65 -0.98
N TYR A 2 -1.20 -18.52 -2.19
CA TYR A 2 0.18 -18.10 -2.42
C TYR A 2 0.24 -17.21 -3.67
N LEU A 3 1.21 -16.30 -3.71
CA LEU A 3 1.47 -15.47 -4.88
C LEU A 3 2.17 -16.33 -5.93
N SER A 4 1.55 -16.51 -7.10
CA SER A 4 2.08 -17.35 -8.18
C SER A 4 2.85 -16.53 -9.22
N HIS A 5 2.48 -15.27 -9.40
CA HIS A 5 3.12 -14.38 -10.38
C HIS A 5 3.18 -12.95 -9.86
N LEU A 6 4.29 -12.27 -10.15
CA LEU A 6 4.53 -10.87 -9.80
C LEU A 6 5.19 -10.13 -10.95
N THR A 7 4.55 -9.06 -11.41
CA THR A 7 5.15 -8.13 -12.37
C THR A 7 5.30 -6.76 -11.71
N MET A 8 6.46 -6.14 -11.91
CA MET A 8 6.75 -4.78 -11.46
C MET A 8 7.36 -3.96 -12.58
N LYS A 9 6.84 -2.76 -12.80
CA LYS A 9 7.37 -1.82 -13.79
C LYS A 9 7.62 -0.46 -13.16
N ASN A 10 8.84 0.06 -13.29
CA ASN A 10 9.28 1.33 -12.71
C ASN A 10 9.03 1.44 -11.19
N PHE A 11 9.25 0.36 -10.46
CA PHE A 11 9.05 0.31 -9.01
C PHE A 11 10.39 0.36 -8.27
N ARG A 12 10.61 1.37 -7.45
CA ARG A 12 11.83 1.56 -6.67
C ARG A 12 13.09 1.51 -7.56
N ASN A 13 13.92 0.50 -7.42
CA ASN A 13 15.11 0.26 -8.26
C ASN A 13 14.85 -0.66 -9.45
N TYR A 14 13.64 -1.23 -9.56
CA TYR A 14 13.28 -2.13 -10.66
C TYR A 14 12.72 -1.34 -11.85
N ALA A 15 13.32 -1.53 -13.03
CA ALA A 15 12.80 -0.99 -14.28
C ALA A 15 11.65 -1.83 -14.81
N ASP A 16 11.90 -3.14 -14.96
CA ASP A 16 10.94 -4.14 -15.40
C ASP A 16 11.34 -5.48 -14.80
N VAL A 17 10.44 -6.15 -14.13
CA VAL A 17 10.66 -7.46 -13.50
C VAL A 17 9.40 -8.28 -13.61
N GLU A 18 9.57 -9.53 -13.99
CA GLU A 18 8.55 -10.57 -14.03
C GLU A 18 9.07 -11.81 -13.30
N LEU A 19 8.29 -12.33 -12.37
CA LEU A 19 8.67 -13.44 -11.52
C LEU A 19 7.53 -14.44 -11.40
N ASP A 20 7.82 -15.71 -11.70
CA ASP A 20 6.97 -16.83 -11.35
C ASP A 20 7.41 -17.40 -10.00
N LEU A 21 6.47 -17.61 -9.10
CA LEU A 21 6.68 -18.07 -7.74
C LEU A 21 5.98 -19.41 -7.52
N SER A 22 6.70 -20.36 -7.00
CA SER A 22 6.13 -21.67 -6.62
C SER A 22 5.53 -21.64 -5.20
N PRO A 23 4.57 -22.52 -4.89
CA PRO A 23 4.09 -22.67 -3.54
C PRO A 23 5.24 -23.11 -2.60
N GLY A 24 5.16 -22.68 -1.35
CA GLY A 24 6.16 -22.99 -0.32
C GLY A 24 7.15 -21.87 -0.09
N LEU A 25 8.42 -22.23 0.08
CA LEU A 25 9.49 -21.30 0.44
C LEU A 25 10.20 -20.77 -0.81
N THR A 26 10.24 -19.45 -0.95
CA THR A 26 11.07 -18.75 -1.95
C THR A 26 12.14 -17.92 -1.24
N ILE A 27 13.41 -18.07 -1.63
CA ILE A 27 14.54 -17.37 -1.05
C ILE A 27 15.12 -16.39 -2.07
N PHE A 28 15.07 -15.09 -1.77
CA PHE A 28 15.73 -14.04 -2.55
C PHE A 28 17.12 -13.75 -1.97
N ARG A 29 18.17 -14.00 -2.76
CA ARG A 29 19.56 -13.87 -2.37
C ARG A 29 20.26 -12.81 -3.24
N GLY A 30 21.21 -12.07 -2.66
CA GLY A 30 21.98 -11.04 -3.36
C GLY A 30 22.64 -10.07 -2.38
N ALA A 31 23.54 -9.22 -2.88
CA ALA A 31 24.21 -8.19 -2.09
C ALA A 31 23.23 -7.15 -1.52
N ASN A 32 23.69 -6.34 -0.57
CA ASN A 32 22.88 -5.24 -0.05
C ASN A 32 22.57 -4.22 -1.15
N ALA A 33 21.46 -3.48 -0.98
CA ALA A 33 20.96 -2.49 -1.93
C ALA A 33 20.48 -3.04 -3.30
N GLN A 34 20.47 -4.35 -3.55
CA GLN A 34 20.00 -4.94 -4.81
C GLN A 34 18.46 -4.97 -4.97
N GLY A 35 17.71 -4.55 -3.96
CA GLY A 35 16.26 -4.43 -4.07
C GLY A 35 15.45 -5.53 -3.39
N LYS A 36 16.07 -6.51 -2.69
CA LYS A 36 15.34 -7.59 -2.02
C LYS A 36 14.18 -7.10 -1.15
N SER A 37 14.41 -6.06 -0.36
CA SER A 37 13.37 -5.44 0.48
C SER A 37 12.31 -4.69 -0.33
N ASN A 38 12.68 -4.17 -1.51
CA ASN A 38 11.74 -3.50 -2.41
C ASN A 38 10.79 -4.51 -3.07
N LEU A 39 11.27 -5.73 -3.32
CA LEU A 39 10.43 -6.83 -3.80
C LEU A 39 9.36 -7.20 -2.75
N LEU A 40 9.77 -7.38 -1.48
CA LEU A 40 8.84 -7.64 -0.39
C LEU A 40 7.85 -6.48 -0.19
N GLU A 41 8.31 -5.23 -0.34
CA GLU A 41 7.47 -4.04 -0.30
C GLU A 41 6.40 -4.06 -1.39
N ALA A 42 6.74 -4.48 -2.62
CA ALA A 42 5.79 -4.60 -3.72
C ALA A 42 4.70 -5.64 -3.42
N ILE A 43 5.08 -6.81 -2.89
CA ILE A 43 4.12 -7.86 -2.48
C ILE A 43 3.19 -7.33 -1.38
N TYR A 44 3.73 -6.64 -0.39
CA TYR A 44 2.94 -6.07 0.69
C TYR A 44 2.01 -4.94 0.22
N LEU A 45 2.49 -4.14 -0.75
CA LEU A 45 1.68 -3.08 -1.38
C LEU A 45 0.46 -3.66 -2.12
N LEU A 46 0.59 -4.83 -2.76
CA LEU A 46 -0.54 -5.53 -3.39
C LEU A 46 -1.60 -5.96 -2.36
N ALA A 47 -1.17 -6.38 -1.17
CA ALA A 47 -2.07 -6.82 -0.10
C ALA A 47 -2.83 -5.67 0.58
N LEU A 48 -2.13 -4.58 0.87
CA LEU A 48 -2.66 -3.44 1.65
C LEU A 48 -2.97 -2.21 0.82
N THR A 49 -2.66 -2.25 -0.47
CA THR A 49 -2.78 -1.09 -1.36
C THR A 49 -1.98 0.15 -0.93
N LYS A 50 -1.13 0.03 0.08
CA LYS A 50 -0.30 1.09 0.64
C LYS A 50 1.10 0.55 0.95
N SER A 51 2.16 1.33 0.65
CA SER A 51 3.50 0.94 1.01
C SER A 51 3.69 0.91 2.53
N ALA A 52 4.45 -0.08 3.02
CA ALA A 52 4.84 -0.17 4.43
C ALA A 52 5.95 0.83 4.79
N ARG A 53 6.79 1.21 3.82
CA ARG A 53 8.05 1.94 4.03
C ARG A 53 8.06 3.37 3.48
N ALA A 54 7.26 3.66 2.44
CA ALA A 54 7.23 4.98 1.83
C ALA A 54 6.46 5.97 2.71
N HIS A 55 7.07 7.08 3.05
CA HIS A 55 6.38 8.22 3.68
C HIS A 55 5.42 8.88 2.69
N ASN A 56 5.85 9.02 1.42
CA ASN A 56 5.02 9.49 0.33
C ASN A 56 4.86 8.37 -0.70
N GLU A 57 3.64 8.10 -1.15
CA GLU A 57 3.39 7.06 -2.15
C GLU A 57 4.07 7.34 -3.50
N ARG A 58 4.44 8.59 -3.79
CA ARG A 58 5.24 8.96 -4.98
C ARG A 58 6.64 8.34 -4.95
N ASP A 59 7.20 8.10 -3.75
CA ASP A 59 8.56 7.61 -3.56
C ASP A 59 8.75 6.15 -4.01
N VAL A 60 7.67 5.43 -4.32
CA VAL A 60 7.76 4.08 -4.88
C VAL A 60 8.03 4.08 -6.38
N ILE A 61 7.79 5.21 -7.08
CA ILE A 61 8.09 5.35 -8.51
C ILE A 61 9.60 5.40 -8.69
N ARG A 62 10.11 4.63 -9.65
CA ARG A 62 11.53 4.60 -9.97
C ARG A 62 12.05 5.99 -10.34
N PHE A 63 13.19 6.38 -9.78
CA PHE A 63 13.74 7.73 -9.89
C PHE A 63 13.95 8.17 -11.35
N GLU A 64 14.47 7.28 -12.20
CA GLU A 64 14.69 7.58 -13.63
C GLU A 64 13.38 7.74 -14.39
N ALA A 65 12.36 6.93 -14.05
CA ALA A 65 11.03 7.06 -14.64
C ALA A 65 10.32 8.34 -14.19
N ALA A 66 10.58 8.80 -12.96
CA ALA A 66 10.01 10.03 -12.43
C ALA A 66 10.43 11.29 -13.21
N LYS A 67 11.53 11.23 -13.95
CA LYS A 67 12.02 12.33 -14.78
C LYS A 67 11.36 12.45 -16.15
N GLN A 68 10.82 11.36 -16.68
CA GLN A 68 10.26 11.30 -18.05
C GLN A 68 8.78 11.02 -18.04
N THR A 69 8.41 9.81 -17.65
CA THR A 69 7.04 9.30 -17.55
C THR A 69 6.84 8.75 -16.14
N PRO A 70 6.47 9.61 -15.16
CA PRO A 70 6.44 9.23 -13.76
C PRO A 70 5.26 8.29 -13.50
N TYR A 71 5.47 6.99 -13.75
CA TYR A 71 4.51 5.95 -13.46
C TYR A 71 5.18 4.69 -12.93
N THR A 72 4.45 3.93 -12.14
CA THR A 72 4.78 2.57 -11.73
C THR A 72 3.56 1.67 -11.84
N ARG A 73 3.80 0.41 -12.14
CA ARG A 73 2.77 -0.64 -12.17
C ARG A 73 3.26 -1.86 -11.41
N ILE A 74 2.39 -2.39 -10.59
CA ILE A 74 2.60 -3.66 -9.90
C ILE A 74 1.39 -4.54 -10.16
N ILE A 75 1.62 -5.78 -10.57
CA ILE A 75 0.58 -6.79 -10.77
C ILE A 75 1.00 -8.02 -10.00
N GLY A 76 0.10 -8.55 -9.21
CA GLY A 76 0.28 -9.83 -8.52
C GLY A 76 -0.89 -10.74 -8.76
N THR A 77 -0.62 -11.99 -9.14
CA THR A 77 -1.59 -13.06 -9.25
C THR A 77 -1.39 -14.05 -8.12
N ALA A 78 -2.43 -14.30 -7.35
CA ALA A 78 -2.41 -15.28 -6.26
C ALA A 78 -3.37 -16.42 -6.55
N LEU A 79 -2.95 -17.63 -6.19
CA LEU A 79 -3.79 -18.83 -6.20
C LEU A 79 -4.34 -19.09 -4.81
N GLN A 80 -5.66 -19.20 -4.72
CA GLN A 80 -6.37 -19.58 -3.49
C GLN A 80 -6.37 -21.10 -3.29
N LYS A 81 -6.77 -21.57 -2.10
CA LYS A 81 -6.86 -23.02 -1.78
C LYS A 81 -7.82 -23.78 -2.71
N ASN A 82 -8.82 -23.12 -3.26
CA ASN A 82 -9.81 -23.66 -4.20
C ASN A 82 -9.38 -23.54 -5.68
N ASN A 83 -8.11 -23.28 -5.96
CA ASN A 83 -7.52 -23.02 -7.28
C ASN A 83 -8.10 -21.79 -8.01
N GLN A 84 -8.86 -20.95 -7.34
CA GLN A 84 -9.26 -19.68 -7.94
C GLN A 84 -8.08 -18.72 -7.97
N GLN A 85 -7.94 -18.05 -9.11
CA GLN A 85 -6.96 -16.97 -9.28
C GLN A 85 -7.56 -15.64 -8.85
N VAL A 86 -6.75 -14.84 -8.18
CA VAL A 86 -7.04 -13.45 -7.86
C VAL A 86 -5.89 -12.60 -8.36
N GLU A 87 -6.17 -11.68 -9.27
CA GLU A 87 -5.22 -10.68 -9.74
C GLU A 87 -5.48 -9.34 -9.02
N VAL A 88 -4.43 -8.74 -8.51
CA VAL A 88 -4.44 -7.35 -8.02
C VAL A 88 -3.45 -6.57 -8.86
N ARG A 89 -3.91 -5.47 -9.46
CA ARG A 89 -3.10 -4.53 -10.20
C ARG A 89 -3.19 -3.15 -9.58
N ILE A 90 -2.03 -2.53 -9.37
CA ILE A 90 -1.91 -1.16 -8.88
C ILE A 90 -1.09 -0.36 -9.88
N ASP A 91 -1.70 0.67 -10.44
CA ASP A 91 -1.06 1.67 -11.29
C ASP A 91 -0.95 2.98 -10.50
N MET A 92 0.23 3.56 -10.42
CA MET A 92 0.46 4.87 -9.81
C MET A 92 1.20 5.75 -10.82
N ALA A 93 0.75 6.99 -10.98
CA ALA A 93 1.33 7.94 -11.91
C ALA A 93 1.29 9.37 -11.35
N ILE A 94 2.17 10.22 -11.87
CA ILE A 94 2.13 11.66 -11.63
C ILE A 94 1.80 12.32 -12.97
N ALA A 95 0.56 12.77 -13.12
CA ALA A 95 0.12 13.47 -14.32
C ALA A 95 0.62 14.93 -14.29
N PRO A 96 1.06 15.49 -15.43
CA PRO A 96 1.40 16.90 -15.49
C PRO A 96 0.17 17.76 -15.17
N ARG A 97 0.39 18.86 -14.48
CA ARG A 97 -0.65 19.85 -14.21
C ARG A 97 -0.69 20.85 -15.37
N GLN A 98 -1.86 21.32 -15.75
CA GLN A 98 -2.00 22.33 -16.80
C GLN A 98 -1.49 23.71 -16.36
N ASP A 99 -1.40 23.95 -15.06
CA ASP A 99 -0.81 25.17 -14.48
C ASP A 99 0.70 24.96 -14.27
N ALA A 100 1.51 25.99 -14.49
CA ALA A 100 2.97 25.96 -14.38
C ALA A 100 3.52 25.63 -12.96
N SER A 101 2.72 25.06 -12.08
CA SER A 101 3.14 24.58 -10.76
C SER A 101 3.95 23.29 -10.87
N THR A 102 5.10 23.26 -10.25
CA THR A 102 6.15 22.23 -10.31
C THR A 102 5.76 20.83 -9.79
N SER A 103 4.59 20.65 -9.17
CA SER A 103 4.15 19.35 -8.64
C SER A 103 2.95 18.81 -9.41
N GLY A 104 3.16 17.75 -10.19
CA GLY A 104 2.08 17.02 -10.88
C GLY A 104 1.04 16.39 -9.93
N ILE A 105 -0.09 16.00 -10.50
CA ILE A 105 -1.20 15.36 -9.77
C ILE A 105 -0.90 13.87 -9.64
N TYR A 106 -0.77 13.40 -8.41
CA TYR A 106 -0.64 11.97 -8.12
C TYR A 106 -1.98 11.26 -8.34
N GLN A 107 -1.93 10.19 -9.10
CA GLN A 107 -3.07 9.32 -9.38
C GLN A 107 -2.73 7.89 -9.05
N LYS A 108 -3.66 7.19 -8.40
CA LYS A 108 -3.55 5.77 -8.09
C LYS A 108 -4.81 5.05 -8.53
N ARG A 109 -4.64 3.98 -9.28
CA ARG A 109 -5.73 3.13 -9.77
C ARG A 109 -5.48 1.70 -9.32
N ILE A 110 -6.48 1.09 -8.74
CA ILE A 110 -6.43 -0.28 -8.25
C ILE A 110 -7.49 -1.09 -8.99
N ARG A 111 -7.10 -2.27 -9.45
CA ARG A 111 -8.01 -3.24 -10.05
C ARG A 111 -7.86 -4.58 -9.37
N VAL A 112 -8.99 -5.27 -9.21
CA VAL A 112 -9.03 -6.66 -8.74
C VAL A 112 -9.76 -7.46 -9.81
N ASN A 113 -9.12 -8.46 -10.38
CA ASN A 113 -9.62 -9.25 -11.51
C ASN A 113 -10.09 -8.35 -12.68
N GLY A 114 -9.28 -7.35 -13.03
CA GLY A 114 -9.55 -6.39 -14.10
C GLY A 114 -10.55 -5.27 -13.73
N LEU A 115 -11.35 -5.42 -12.67
CA LEU A 115 -12.38 -4.46 -12.26
C LEU A 115 -11.80 -3.37 -11.35
N PRO A 116 -12.05 -2.08 -11.62
CA PRO A 116 -11.65 -0.99 -10.73
C PRO A 116 -12.27 -1.16 -9.33
N LYS A 117 -11.45 -1.00 -8.30
CA LYS A 117 -11.88 -1.09 -6.90
C LYS A 117 -11.26 0.04 -6.07
N PRO A 118 -12.00 0.63 -5.11
CA PRO A 118 -11.41 1.50 -4.11
C PRO A 118 -10.44 0.69 -3.22
N ALA A 119 -9.46 1.36 -2.63
CA ALA A 119 -8.43 0.73 -1.81
C ALA A 119 -9.02 -0.17 -0.71
N SER A 120 -10.06 0.30 -0.02
CA SER A 120 -10.72 -0.46 1.06
C SER A 120 -11.36 -1.78 0.60
N GLN A 121 -11.75 -1.89 -0.67
CA GLN A 121 -12.31 -3.13 -1.23
C GLN A 121 -11.23 -4.06 -1.80
N ALA A 122 -10.06 -3.51 -2.15
CA ALA A 122 -8.93 -4.28 -2.68
C ALA A 122 -8.07 -4.90 -1.56
N VAL A 123 -7.99 -4.26 -0.39
CA VAL A 123 -7.28 -4.81 0.78
C VAL A 123 -7.81 -6.21 1.10
N GLY A 124 -6.88 -7.17 1.29
CA GLY A 124 -7.19 -8.56 1.58
C GLY A 124 -7.67 -9.40 0.38
N ALA A 125 -7.67 -8.85 -0.86
CA ALA A 125 -7.84 -9.68 -2.06
C ALA A 125 -6.65 -10.65 -2.21
N ILE A 126 -5.44 -10.15 -1.97
CA ILE A 126 -4.25 -10.93 -1.65
C ILE A 126 -3.93 -10.63 -0.18
N ALA A 127 -3.80 -11.67 0.65
CA ALA A 127 -3.43 -11.50 2.05
C ALA A 127 -1.92 -11.72 2.22
N ALA A 128 -1.26 -10.83 2.96
CA ALA A 128 0.17 -10.93 3.25
C ALA A 128 0.49 -10.44 4.66
N VAL A 129 1.46 -11.09 5.29
CA VAL A 129 2.09 -10.64 6.52
C VAL A 129 3.54 -10.33 6.19
N LEU A 130 3.96 -9.10 6.48
CA LEU A 130 5.35 -8.69 6.36
C LEU A 130 5.96 -8.71 7.75
N PHE A 131 7.13 -9.33 7.87
CA PHE A 131 7.96 -9.26 9.06
C PHE A 131 9.29 -8.60 8.72
N SER A 132 9.66 -7.59 9.47
CA SER A 132 10.89 -6.80 9.28
C SER A 132 11.54 -6.47 10.62
N ALA A 133 12.78 -5.96 10.58
CA ALA A 133 13.45 -5.50 11.80
C ALA A 133 12.68 -4.38 12.54
N ASP A 134 11.89 -3.59 11.82
CA ASP A 134 11.07 -2.52 12.40
C ASP A 134 9.94 -3.05 13.30
N ASP A 135 9.57 -4.34 13.16
CA ASP A 135 8.52 -4.97 13.97
C ASP A 135 8.95 -5.20 15.43
N LEU A 136 10.23 -5.04 15.76
CA LEU A 136 10.70 -4.94 17.15
C LEU A 136 10.01 -3.79 17.88
N SER A 137 9.61 -2.75 17.17
CA SER A 137 8.83 -1.63 17.71
C SER A 137 7.43 -2.03 18.20
N LEU A 138 6.91 -3.20 17.82
CA LEU A 138 5.67 -3.75 18.41
C LEU A 138 5.84 -4.03 19.91
N ILE A 139 7.03 -4.39 20.35
CA ILE A 139 7.36 -4.70 21.73
C ILE A 139 7.84 -3.44 22.44
N THR A 140 8.82 -2.73 21.87
CA THR A 140 9.51 -1.61 22.51
C THR A 140 8.86 -0.25 22.25
N GLY A 141 8.03 -0.15 21.20
CA GLY A 141 7.41 1.09 20.77
C GLY A 141 6.10 1.43 21.48
N PRO A 142 5.55 2.60 21.19
CA PRO A 142 4.30 3.07 21.78
C PRO A 142 3.09 2.20 21.37
N PRO A 143 1.98 2.22 22.16
CA PRO A 143 0.77 1.45 21.88
C PRO A 143 0.14 1.66 20.50
N SER A 144 0.42 2.79 19.84
CA SER A 144 -0.04 3.08 18.48
C SER A 144 0.48 2.10 17.43
N TYR A 145 1.71 1.58 17.61
CA TYR A 145 2.29 0.57 16.70
C TYR A 145 1.51 -0.74 16.80
N ARG A 146 1.19 -1.20 18.01
CA ARG A 146 0.40 -2.42 18.23
C ARG A 146 -1.01 -2.29 17.68
N ARG A 147 -1.69 -1.15 17.90
CA ARG A 147 -3.01 -0.89 17.31
C ARG A 147 -2.95 -0.92 15.80
N ARG A 148 -2.00 -0.21 15.20
CA ARG A 148 -1.82 -0.20 13.74
C ARG A 148 -1.58 -1.60 13.17
N TYR A 149 -0.76 -2.41 13.84
CA TYR A 149 -0.51 -3.79 13.42
C TYR A 149 -1.79 -4.62 13.42
N MET A 150 -2.59 -4.55 14.49
CA MET A 150 -3.88 -5.22 14.57
C MET A 150 -4.87 -4.71 13.51
N ASP A 151 -4.95 -3.39 13.32
CA ASP A 151 -5.81 -2.77 12.31
C ASP A 151 -5.46 -3.28 10.90
N VAL A 152 -4.17 -3.44 10.59
CA VAL A 152 -3.68 -3.96 9.31
C VAL A 152 -4.10 -5.42 9.12
N LEU A 153 -3.91 -6.27 10.13
CA LEU A 153 -4.30 -7.69 10.06
C LEU A 153 -5.81 -7.85 9.91
N LEU A 154 -6.58 -7.20 10.78
CA LEU A 154 -8.05 -7.27 10.77
C LEU A 154 -8.64 -6.74 9.48
N SER A 155 -8.06 -5.67 8.91
CA SER A 155 -8.50 -5.10 7.62
C SER A 155 -8.35 -6.07 6.45
N GLN A 156 -7.42 -7.02 6.50
CA GLN A 156 -7.24 -8.02 5.45
C GLN A 156 -8.25 -9.18 5.56
N VAL A 157 -8.71 -9.48 6.77
CA VAL A 157 -9.59 -10.63 7.05
C VAL A 157 -11.06 -10.24 7.02
N ASP A 158 -11.37 -9.00 7.46
CA ASP A 158 -12.74 -8.52 7.63
C ASP A 158 -12.96 -7.23 6.82
N LYS A 159 -13.85 -7.32 5.83
CA LYS A 159 -14.23 -6.20 4.96
C LYS A 159 -15.05 -5.13 5.66
N ASP A 160 -15.80 -5.48 6.69
CA ASP A 160 -16.60 -4.52 7.46
C ASP A 160 -15.75 -3.81 8.50
N TYR A 161 -14.72 -4.50 9.02
CA TYR A 161 -13.73 -3.88 9.88
C TYR A 161 -13.05 -2.68 9.21
N ILE A 162 -12.51 -2.84 7.99
CA ILE A 162 -11.81 -1.75 7.30
C ILE A 162 -12.73 -0.54 7.03
N LYS A 163 -14.00 -0.77 6.67
CA LYS A 163 -14.97 0.30 6.47
C LYS A 163 -15.26 1.05 7.77
N THR A 164 -15.50 0.29 8.85
CA THR A 164 -15.77 0.85 10.17
C THR A 164 -14.58 1.63 10.71
N LEU A 165 -13.35 1.08 10.56
CA LEU A 165 -12.12 1.77 10.92
C LEU A 165 -11.95 3.10 10.18
N GLN A 166 -12.18 3.12 8.87
CA GLN A 166 -12.10 4.34 8.06
C GLN A 166 -13.09 5.41 8.56
N ARG A 167 -14.34 5.01 8.81
CA ARG A 167 -15.36 5.91 9.35
C ARG A 167 -14.99 6.44 10.73
N TYR A 168 -14.51 5.57 11.61
CA TYR A 168 -14.04 5.95 12.94
C TYR A 168 -12.90 6.98 12.88
N LEU A 169 -11.88 6.74 12.05
CA LEU A 169 -10.76 7.67 11.89
C LEU A 169 -11.20 9.01 11.31
N GLN A 170 -12.15 9.02 10.38
CA GLN A 170 -12.72 10.25 9.83
C GLN A 170 -13.46 11.06 10.90
N VAL A 171 -14.36 10.43 11.66
CA VAL A 171 -15.10 11.08 12.74
C VAL A 171 -14.15 11.60 13.83
N MET A 172 -13.14 10.82 14.20
CA MET A 172 -12.11 11.24 15.15
C MET A 172 -11.35 12.49 14.67
N ALA A 173 -10.98 12.54 13.40
CA ALA A 173 -10.29 13.70 12.82
C ALA A 173 -11.19 14.95 12.84
N GLN A 174 -12.45 14.82 12.45
CA GLN A 174 -13.44 15.91 12.48
C GLN A 174 -13.67 16.43 13.92
N ARG A 175 -13.89 15.52 14.87
CA ARG A 175 -14.03 15.86 16.29
C ARG A 175 -12.81 16.62 16.81
N ASN A 176 -11.59 16.12 16.55
CA ASN A 176 -10.38 16.76 17.04
C ASN A 176 -10.15 18.13 16.40
N GLN A 177 -10.52 18.31 15.14
CA GLN A 177 -10.48 19.61 14.46
C GLN A 177 -11.48 20.59 15.09
N LEU A 178 -12.71 20.13 15.38
CA LEU A 178 -13.72 20.96 16.03
C LEU A 178 -13.27 21.40 17.41
N LEU A 179 -12.79 20.46 18.25
CA LEU A 179 -12.30 20.78 19.59
C LEU A 179 -11.13 21.78 19.55
N LYS A 180 -10.24 21.68 18.57
CA LYS A 180 -9.17 22.65 18.37
C LYS A 180 -9.74 24.05 18.04
N ARG A 181 -10.72 24.14 17.13
CA ARG A 181 -11.39 25.40 16.77
C ARG A 181 -12.10 26.04 17.95
N ILE A 182 -12.80 25.25 18.78
CA ILE A 182 -13.45 25.72 20.02
C ILE A 182 -12.40 26.30 20.96
N ARG A 183 -11.30 25.56 21.21
CA ARG A 183 -10.21 26.04 22.07
C ARG A 183 -9.57 27.34 21.58
N GLU A 184 -9.49 27.53 20.26
CA GLU A 184 -8.96 28.75 19.62
C GLU A 184 -9.99 29.89 19.53
N GLY A 185 -11.22 29.72 20.05
CA GLY A 185 -12.32 30.71 19.99
C GLY A 185 -12.87 30.93 18.57
N LYS A 186 -12.57 30.00 17.62
CA LYS A 186 -12.97 30.11 16.20
C LYS A 186 -14.25 29.32 15.85
N ALA A 187 -14.86 28.65 16.82
CA ALA A 187 -16.16 27.97 16.66
C ALA A 187 -17.01 28.24 17.89
N GLY A 188 -18.29 28.57 17.68
CA GLY A 188 -19.30 28.68 18.74
C GLY A 188 -19.49 27.33 19.46
N GLN A 189 -20.07 27.41 20.67
CA GLN A 189 -20.42 26.22 21.50
C GLN A 189 -21.84 25.73 21.18
N ASP A 190 -22.39 26.02 19.98
CA ASP A 190 -23.73 25.59 19.58
C ASP A 190 -23.79 24.08 19.27
#